data_7428565435afa70dc81da0c3e551d821
#
_entry.id   7428565435afa70dc81da0c3e551d821
#
_cell.length_a   1.000
_cell.length_b   1.000
_cell.length_c   1.000
_cell.angle_alpha   90.00
_cell.angle_beta   90.00
_cell.angle_gamma   90.00
#
_symmetry.space_group_name_H-M   'P 1'
#
loop_
_entity.id
_entity.type
_entity.pdbx_description
1 polymer ?
#
loop_
_entity_poly.entity_id
_entity_poly.type
_entity_poly.pdbx_seq_one_letter_code
_entity_poly.pdbx_strand_id
1 'polypeptide(L)'
;MEGTGKVKKYEVALFLKTGKAVNYTRIKKATDLKIEFNADVHEYDYIADVSPTSELEKYKPQITGLPLTMYREEPDFAMLWDLAYGLKVGGEAVGEMLLVYKFDEDAETTGQWKAWSAPATIIIKTLDAVEGKLEFDVQPRGTITQGTVTESGGNPTFQPAA
;
A
#
# COMPACT_ATOMS: atom_id res chain seq x y z
N MET A 1 0.73 -20.24 -4.07
CA MET A 1 1.98 -19.55 -4.43
C MET A 1 2.79 -20.43 -5.37
N GLU A 2 3.22 -19.84 -6.46
CA GLU A 2 4.07 -20.55 -7.41
C GLU A 2 5.50 -20.01 -7.32
N GLY A 3 6.45 -20.80 -7.74
CA GLY A 3 7.84 -20.45 -7.70
C GLY A 3 8.49 -20.83 -6.38
N THR A 4 9.80 -20.84 -6.38
CA THR A 4 10.62 -21.18 -5.22
C THR A 4 11.61 -20.05 -4.97
N GLY A 5 12.01 -19.92 -3.73
CA GLY A 5 12.99 -18.95 -3.33
C GLY A 5 12.39 -17.71 -2.67
N LYS A 6 13.25 -16.74 -2.42
CA LYS A 6 12.90 -15.55 -1.68
C LYS A 6 12.07 -14.61 -2.54
N VAL A 7 11.00 -14.06 -1.95
CA VAL A 7 10.21 -12.99 -2.58
C VAL A 7 11.11 -11.77 -2.80
N LYS A 8 11.06 -11.23 -4.00
CA LYS A 8 11.91 -10.10 -4.39
C LYS A 8 11.14 -8.78 -4.30
N LYS A 9 11.88 -7.69 -4.12
CA LYS A 9 11.28 -6.37 -3.90
C LYS A 9 10.32 -5.93 -5.02
N TYR A 10 10.57 -6.33 -6.26
CA TYR A 10 9.70 -5.94 -7.38
C TYR A 10 8.42 -6.77 -7.48
N GLU A 11 8.29 -7.79 -6.64
CA GLU A 11 7.10 -8.65 -6.60
C GLU A 11 6.00 -8.09 -5.71
N VAL A 12 6.24 -6.94 -5.07
CA VAL A 12 5.20 -6.19 -4.37
C VAL A 12 5.11 -4.82 -5.02
N ALA A 13 3.95 -4.50 -5.58
CA ALA A 13 3.76 -3.25 -6.30
C ALA A 13 2.71 -2.39 -5.61
N LEU A 14 3.05 -1.13 -5.37
CA LEU A 14 2.14 -0.14 -4.81
C LEU A 14 1.69 0.80 -5.92
N PHE A 15 0.37 0.90 -6.08
CA PHE A 15 -0.26 1.85 -6.99
C PHE A 15 -1.09 2.82 -6.16
N LEU A 16 -1.05 4.10 -6.53
CA LEU A 16 -1.85 5.13 -5.89
C LEU A 16 -2.63 5.91 -6.93
N LYS A 17 -3.80 6.35 -6.53
CA LYS A 17 -4.65 7.20 -7.35
C LYS A 17 -5.18 8.33 -6.46
N THR A 18 -4.95 9.57 -6.87
CA THR A 18 -5.33 10.74 -6.08
C THR A 18 -6.30 11.62 -6.82
N GLY A 19 -7.13 12.35 -6.09
CA GLY A 19 -8.05 13.34 -6.65
C GLY A 19 -9.01 12.71 -7.65
N LYS A 20 -9.13 13.32 -8.81
CA LYS A 20 -10.03 12.88 -9.88
C LYS A 20 -9.34 12.02 -10.92
N ALA A 21 -8.15 11.50 -10.62
CA ALA A 21 -7.42 10.67 -11.55
C ALA A 21 -8.22 9.41 -11.90
N VAL A 22 -8.19 9.02 -13.16
CA VAL A 22 -8.88 7.83 -13.65
C VAL A 22 -8.02 6.59 -13.48
N ASN A 23 -6.71 6.73 -13.65
CA ASN A 23 -5.77 5.62 -13.63
C ASN A 23 -4.89 5.65 -12.39
N TYR A 24 -4.47 4.46 -11.97
CA TYR A 24 -3.48 4.31 -10.91
C TYR A 24 -2.08 4.66 -11.42
N THR A 25 -1.28 5.20 -10.52
CA THR A 25 0.14 5.47 -10.78
C THR A 25 0.97 4.55 -9.91
N ARG A 26 1.86 3.77 -10.52
CA ARG A 26 2.75 2.90 -9.77
C ARG A 26 3.86 3.72 -9.12
N ILE A 27 4.14 3.43 -7.85
CA ILE A 27 5.27 4.02 -7.14
C ILE A 27 6.52 3.22 -7.51
N LYS A 28 7.32 3.76 -8.44
CA LYS A 28 8.46 3.05 -9.02
C LYS A 28 9.79 3.42 -8.39
N LYS A 29 9.95 4.65 -7.98
CA LYS A 29 11.26 5.18 -7.57
C LYS A 29 11.44 5.20 -6.05
N ALA A 30 10.66 4.43 -5.34
CA ALA A 30 10.85 4.23 -3.91
C ALA A 30 12.00 3.25 -3.67
N THR A 31 12.81 3.56 -2.67
CA THR A 31 13.95 2.71 -2.32
C THR A 31 13.64 1.74 -1.19
N ASP A 32 12.47 1.86 -0.59
CA ASP A 32 12.01 0.97 0.47
C ASP A 32 10.48 0.89 0.42
N LEU A 33 9.94 -0.26 0.81
CA LEU A 33 8.50 -0.47 0.92
C LEU A 33 8.25 -1.48 2.02
N LYS A 34 7.72 -0.99 3.13
CA LYS A 34 7.40 -1.83 4.28
C LYS A 34 5.92 -1.68 4.63
N ILE A 35 5.26 -2.81 4.81
CA ILE A 35 3.87 -2.85 5.24
C ILE A 35 3.87 -3.30 6.70
N GLU A 36 3.43 -2.42 7.59
CA GLU A 36 3.31 -2.74 9.00
C GLU A 36 1.87 -3.14 9.28
N PHE A 37 1.68 -4.35 9.79
CA PHE A 37 0.33 -4.85 10.03
C PHE A 37 -0.32 -4.27 11.28
N ASN A 38 0.48 -3.80 12.22
CA ASN A 38 0.01 -3.15 13.45
C ASN A 38 -1.07 -3.96 14.17
N ALA A 39 -0.70 -5.19 14.53
CA ALA A 39 -1.61 -6.11 15.19
C ALA A 39 -2.08 -5.54 16.54
N ASP A 40 -3.39 -5.64 16.78
CA ASP A 40 -4.00 -5.26 18.05
C ASP A 40 -4.36 -6.53 18.80
N VAL A 41 -3.56 -6.84 19.84
CA VAL A 41 -3.71 -8.05 20.64
C VAL A 41 -4.31 -7.67 21.98
N HIS A 42 -5.35 -8.40 22.37
CA HIS A 42 -5.99 -8.22 23.67
C HIS A 42 -5.74 -9.46 24.53
N GLU A 43 -5.41 -9.22 25.78
CA GLU A 43 -5.14 -10.29 26.73
C GLU A 43 -6.28 -10.39 27.74
N TYR A 44 -6.78 -11.61 27.93
CA TYR A 44 -7.83 -11.91 28.89
C TYR A 44 -7.30 -12.83 29.99
N ASP A 45 -7.52 -12.45 31.23
CA ASP A 45 -7.10 -13.25 32.39
C ASP A 45 -8.35 -13.64 33.19
N TYR A 46 -8.98 -14.72 32.73
CA TYR A 46 -10.18 -15.21 33.39
C TYR A 46 -9.86 -15.99 34.64
N ILE A 47 -10.76 -15.92 35.63
CA ILE A 47 -10.58 -16.57 36.93
C ILE A 47 -10.39 -18.09 36.83
N ALA A 48 -10.98 -18.71 35.79
CA ALA A 48 -10.86 -20.14 35.56
C ALA A 48 -9.59 -20.57 34.83
N ASP A 49 -8.82 -19.60 34.33
CA ASP A 49 -7.65 -19.87 33.51
C ASP A 49 -6.39 -19.95 34.39
N VAL A 50 -5.54 -20.93 34.07
CA VAL A 50 -4.23 -21.03 34.71
C VAL A 50 -3.28 -19.96 34.18
N SER A 51 -3.45 -19.60 32.91
CA SER A 51 -2.65 -18.56 32.24
C SER A 51 -3.56 -17.64 31.46
N PRO A 52 -3.16 -16.34 31.28
CA PRO A 52 -3.95 -15.44 30.44
C PRO A 52 -4.06 -15.95 29.01
N THR A 53 -5.19 -15.63 28.36
CA THR A 53 -5.43 -15.95 26.96
C THR A 53 -5.25 -14.70 26.13
N SER A 54 -4.45 -14.77 25.07
CA SER A 54 -4.24 -13.65 24.15
C SER A 54 -5.07 -13.86 22.90
N GLU A 55 -5.76 -12.81 22.46
CA GLU A 55 -6.53 -12.83 21.23
C GLU A 55 -6.09 -11.69 20.30
N LEU A 56 -5.94 -12.01 19.05
CA LEU A 56 -5.66 -11.02 18.02
C LEU A 56 -6.99 -10.42 17.57
N GLU A 57 -7.22 -9.16 17.94
CA GLU A 57 -8.49 -8.47 17.70
C GLU A 57 -8.61 -7.98 16.26
N LYS A 58 -7.55 -7.31 15.75
CA LYS A 58 -7.57 -6.73 14.43
C LYS A 58 -6.17 -6.37 13.96
N TYR A 59 -6.08 -6.10 12.67
CA TYR A 59 -4.88 -5.52 12.04
C TYR A 59 -5.22 -4.11 11.53
N LYS A 60 -4.22 -3.22 11.56
CA LYS A 60 -4.30 -1.90 10.94
C LYS A 60 -3.11 -1.71 10.01
N PRO A 61 -3.15 -2.33 8.81
CA PRO A 61 -2.02 -2.23 7.90
C PRO A 61 -1.74 -0.79 7.50
N GLN A 62 -0.48 -0.42 7.48
CA GLN A 62 -0.01 0.91 7.08
C GLN A 62 1.32 0.80 6.37
N ILE A 63 1.59 1.75 5.50
CA ILE A 63 2.89 1.92 4.89
C ILE A 63 3.46 3.23 5.42
N THR A 64 4.56 3.16 6.15
CA THR A 64 5.15 4.33 6.80
C THR A 64 6.58 4.55 6.30
N GLY A 65 6.97 5.84 6.22
CA GLY A 65 8.33 6.21 5.90
C GLY A 65 8.80 5.75 4.53
N LEU A 66 7.95 5.82 3.52
CA LEU A 66 8.29 5.38 2.18
C LEU A 66 9.11 6.47 1.48
N PRO A 67 10.40 6.19 1.19
CA PRO A 67 11.29 7.20 0.59
C PRO A 67 11.24 7.12 -0.93
N LEU A 68 10.63 8.13 -1.55
CA LEU A 68 10.56 8.24 -3.00
C LEU A 68 11.70 9.10 -3.52
N THR A 69 12.46 8.57 -4.45
CA THR A 69 13.49 9.36 -5.14
C THR A 69 12.81 10.33 -6.11
N MET A 70 13.17 11.60 -6.02
CA MET A 70 12.52 12.64 -6.80
C MET A 70 13.12 12.74 -8.20
N TYR A 71 12.33 12.38 -9.22
CA TYR A 71 12.68 12.58 -10.62
C TYR A 71 11.60 13.44 -11.28
N ARG A 72 12.00 14.47 -11.99
CA ARG A 72 11.08 15.44 -12.60
C ARG A 72 10.07 14.83 -13.55
N GLU A 73 10.48 13.79 -14.26
CA GLU A 73 9.68 13.20 -15.34
C GLU A 73 8.83 12.02 -14.87
N GLU A 74 8.98 11.59 -13.62
CA GLU A 74 8.25 10.42 -13.14
C GLU A 74 6.85 10.80 -12.63
N PRO A 75 5.82 10.10 -13.08
CA PRO A 75 4.43 10.38 -12.67
C PRO A 75 4.21 10.22 -11.17
N ASP A 76 4.92 9.30 -10.50
CA ASP A 76 4.77 9.08 -9.07
C ASP A 76 5.19 10.32 -8.27
N PHE A 77 6.33 10.91 -8.63
CA PHE A 77 6.74 12.15 -7.97
C PHE A 77 5.78 13.30 -8.28
N ALA A 78 5.34 13.43 -9.52
CA ALA A 78 4.42 14.50 -9.91
C ALA A 78 3.13 14.47 -9.10
N MET A 79 2.58 13.27 -8.90
CA MET A 79 1.36 13.07 -8.12
C MET A 79 1.56 13.46 -6.66
N LEU A 80 2.66 13.02 -6.04
CA LEU A 80 2.93 13.33 -4.64
C LEU A 80 3.32 14.78 -4.44
N TRP A 81 4.03 15.36 -5.40
CA TRP A 81 4.37 16.78 -5.33
C TRP A 81 3.14 17.68 -5.36
N ASP A 82 2.13 17.32 -6.11
CA ASP A 82 0.88 18.05 -6.13
C ASP A 82 0.24 18.13 -4.75
N LEU A 83 0.27 17.02 -4.03
CA LEU A 83 -0.23 16.98 -2.64
C LEU A 83 0.65 17.80 -1.70
N ALA A 84 1.96 17.73 -1.87
CA ALA A 84 2.90 18.44 -1.01
C ALA A 84 2.87 19.95 -1.23
N TYR A 85 2.94 20.37 -2.49
CA TYR A 85 2.94 21.79 -2.83
C TYR A 85 1.64 22.47 -2.41
N GLY A 86 0.52 21.81 -2.64
CA GLY A 86 -0.79 22.34 -2.28
C GLY A 86 -1.11 22.27 -0.80
N LEU A 87 -0.24 21.64 0.01
CA LEU A 87 -0.47 21.40 1.44
C LEU A 87 -1.87 20.82 1.68
N LYS A 88 -2.24 19.87 0.85
CA LYS A 88 -3.59 19.29 0.85
C LYS A 88 -3.85 18.47 2.09
N VAL A 89 -5.02 18.67 2.68
CA VAL A 89 -5.45 18.02 3.92
C VAL A 89 -6.88 17.52 3.78
N GLY A 90 -7.31 16.71 4.75
CA GLY A 90 -8.67 16.20 4.79
C GLY A 90 -9.01 15.37 3.56
N GLY A 91 -10.15 15.66 2.94
CA GLY A 91 -10.61 14.93 1.76
C GLY A 91 -9.70 15.04 0.55
N GLU A 92 -8.93 16.11 0.45
CA GLU A 92 -7.98 16.29 -0.66
C GLU A 92 -6.72 15.44 -0.52
N ALA A 93 -6.43 14.97 0.69
CA ALA A 93 -5.31 14.07 0.96
C ALA A 93 -5.71 12.60 0.88
N VAL A 94 -6.95 12.31 0.51
CA VAL A 94 -7.46 10.95 0.38
C VAL A 94 -7.39 10.52 -1.07
N GLY A 95 -6.84 9.34 -1.28
CA GLY A 95 -6.83 8.70 -2.59
C GLY A 95 -7.21 7.25 -2.45
N GLU A 96 -6.84 6.46 -3.43
CA GLU A 96 -7.03 5.01 -3.40
C GLU A 96 -5.68 4.31 -3.50
N MET A 97 -5.52 3.29 -2.68
CA MET A 97 -4.34 2.44 -2.65
C MET A 97 -4.66 1.10 -3.29
N LEU A 98 -3.76 0.62 -4.12
CA LEU A 98 -3.84 -0.73 -4.67
C LEU A 98 -2.48 -1.39 -4.46
N LEU A 99 -2.45 -2.42 -3.64
CA LEU A 99 -1.24 -3.14 -3.30
C LEU A 99 -1.30 -4.53 -3.93
N VAL A 100 -0.39 -4.79 -4.85
CA VAL A 100 -0.40 -6.01 -5.65
C VAL A 100 0.75 -6.91 -5.22
N TYR A 101 0.41 -8.15 -4.90
CA TYR A 101 1.37 -9.16 -4.48
C TYR A 101 1.67 -10.09 -5.65
N LYS A 102 2.67 -9.72 -6.45
CA LYS A 102 3.00 -10.47 -7.67
C LYS A 102 3.66 -11.83 -7.39
N PHE A 103 4.05 -12.09 -6.16
CA PHE A 103 4.54 -13.40 -5.78
C PHE A 103 3.40 -14.40 -5.54
N ASP A 104 2.16 -13.93 -5.49
CA ASP A 104 0.99 -14.78 -5.23
C ASP A 104 0.07 -14.75 -6.45
N GLU A 105 0.53 -15.41 -7.51
CA GLU A 105 -0.24 -15.51 -8.76
C GLU A 105 -1.32 -16.58 -8.64
N ASP A 106 -2.46 -16.32 -9.26
CA ASP A 106 -3.54 -17.30 -9.31
C ASP A 106 -3.07 -18.53 -10.08
N ALA A 107 -3.23 -19.72 -9.47
CA ALA A 107 -2.81 -20.98 -10.06
C ALA A 107 -3.57 -21.31 -11.34
N GLU A 108 -4.81 -20.84 -11.47
CA GLU A 108 -5.65 -21.14 -12.62
C GLU A 108 -5.57 -20.08 -13.72
N THR A 109 -5.22 -18.84 -13.37
CA THR A 109 -5.20 -17.73 -14.31
C THR A 109 -3.84 -17.03 -14.28
N THR A 110 -3.03 -17.25 -15.30
CA THR A 110 -1.74 -16.59 -15.44
C THR A 110 -1.93 -15.08 -15.63
N GLY A 111 -1.11 -14.31 -14.93
CA GLY A 111 -1.16 -12.86 -15.00
C GLY A 111 -2.19 -12.22 -14.08
N GLN A 112 -2.78 -13.01 -13.18
CA GLN A 112 -3.69 -12.53 -12.16
C GLN A 112 -3.07 -12.74 -10.78
N TRP A 113 -2.91 -11.67 -10.02
CA TRP A 113 -2.25 -11.71 -8.72
C TRP A 113 -3.18 -11.23 -7.62
N LYS A 114 -2.95 -11.72 -6.41
CA LYS A 114 -3.69 -11.26 -5.24
C LYS A 114 -3.34 -9.80 -4.93
N ALA A 115 -4.34 -9.07 -4.48
CA ALA A 115 -4.18 -7.64 -4.22
C ALA A 115 -5.10 -7.17 -3.10
N TRP A 116 -4.72 -6.03 -2.52
CA TRP A 116 -5.57 -5.28 -1.59
C TRP A 116 -5.90 -3.94 -2.22
N SER A 117 -7.16 -3.54 -2.11
CA SER A 117 -7.62 -2.22 -2.51
C SER A 117 -8.29 -1.53 -1.33
N ALA A 118 -7.99 -0.26 -1.13
CA ALA A 118 -8.60 0.51 -0.05
C ALA A 118 -8.50 2.00 -0.33
N PRO A 119 -9.48 2.79 0.14
CA PRO A 119 -9.26 4.23 0.26
C PRO A 119 -8.10 4.47 1.24
N ALA A 120 -7.27 5.44 0.97
CA ALA A 120 -6.10 5.70 1.80
C ALA A 120 -5.85 7.18 1.95
N THR A 121 -5.35 7.56 3.12
CA THR A 121 -4.83 8.91 3.36
C THR A 121 -3.35 8.91 3.03
N ILE A 122 -2.93 9.86 2.21
CA ILE A 122 -1.54 10.02 1.83
C ILE A 122 -0.99 11.20 2.62
N ILE A 123 0.04 10.94 3.42
CA ILE A 123 0.62 11.93 4.32
C ILE A 123 2.04 12.22 3.89
N ILE A 124 2.30 13.43 3.42
CA ILE A 124 3.65 13.84 3.04
C ILE A 124 4.39 14.24 4.32
N LYS A 125 5.54 13.64 4.55
CA LYS A 125 6.31 13.81 5.79
C LYS A 125 7.49 14.76 5.61
N THR A 126 8.38 14.47 4.66
CA THR A 126 9.65 15.18 4.55
C THR A 126 10.07 15.27 3.10
N LEU A 127 10.53 16.44 2.69
CA LEU A 127 11.22 16.61 1.43
C LEU A 127 12.68 16.90 1.76
N ASP A 128 13.57 15.98 1.41
CA ASP A 128 14.99 16.11 1.63
C ASP A 128 15.66 16.51 0.32
N ALA A 129 16.02 17.78 0.21
CA ALA A 129 16.61 18.31 -1.01
C ALA A 129 18.04 17.80 -1.22
N VAL A 130 18.76 17.51 -0.16
CA VAL A 130 20.14 17.02 -0.23
C VAL A 130 20.20 15.59 -0.75
N GLU A 131 19.35 14.73 -0.19
CA GLU A 131 19.27 13.32 -0.61
C GLU A 131 18.40 13.10 -1.85
N GLY A 132 17.61 14.10 -2.23
CA GLY A 132 16.69 13.98 -3.36
C GLY A 132 15.53 13.04 -3.10
N LYS A 133 15.00 13.04 -1.89
CA LYS A 133 13.95 12.11 -1.47
C LYS A 133 12.74 12.81 -0.91
N LEU A 134 11.56 12.25 -1.22
CA LEU A 134 10.29 12.67 -0.64
C LEU A 134 9.76 11.50 0.17
N GLU A 135 9.64 11.69 1.48
CA GLU A 135 9.13 10.64 2.37
C GLU A 135 7.65 10.86 2.64
N PHE A 136 6.88 9.79 2.56
CA PHE A 136 5.43 9.84 2.79
C PHE A 136 4.90 8.56 3.39
N ASP A 137 3.71 8.66 3.98
CA ASP A 137 2.98 7.52 4.54
C ASP A 137 1.71 7.27 3.73
N VAL A 138 1.28 6.01 3.67
CA VAL A 138 -0.01 5.63 3.12
C VAL A 138 -0.78 4.87 4.19
N GLN A 139 -1.89 5.46 4.64
CA GLN A 139 -2.72 4.87 5.69
C GLN A 139 -4.08 4.48 5.12
N PRO A 140 -4.38 3.18 5.01
CA PRO A 140 -5.71 2.75 4.57
C PRO A 140 -6.80 3.28 5.48
N ARG A 141 -7.92 3.67 4.87
CA ARG A 141 -9.11 4.15 5.57
C ARG A 141 -10.24 3.14 5.38
N GLY A 142 -10.92 2.81 6.47
CA GLY A 142 -12.01 1.86 6.39
C GLY A 142 -11.54 0.44 6.11
N THR A 143 -12.32 -0.28 5.32
CA THR A 143 -12.08 -1.68 5.06
C THR A 143 -11.17 -1.90 3.86
N ILE A 144 -10.16 -2.75 4.03
CA ILE A 144 -9.33 -3.22 2.93
C ILE A 144 -10.10 -4.32 2.21
N THR A 145 -10.29 -4.15 0.90
CA THR A 145 -10.95 -5.14 0.07
C THR A 145 -9.91 -6.07 -0.55
N GLN A 146 -10.07 -7.36 -0.32
CA GLN A 146 -9.23 -8.38 -0.94
C GLN A 146 -9.75 -8.71 -2.33
N GLY A 147 -8.86 -9.01 -3.24
CA GLY A 147 -9.24 -9.37 -4.59
C GLY A 147 -8.03 -9.74 -5.42
N THR A 148 -8.18 -9.57 -6.73
CA THR A 148 -7.12 -9.89 -7.69
C THR A 148 -6.91 -8.73 -8.65
N VAL A 149 -5.72 -8.67 -9.25
CA VAL A 149 -5.34 -7.64 -10.21
C VAL A 149 -4.80 -8.30 -11.46
N THR A 150 -5.24 -7.78 -12.61
CA THR A 150 -4.61 -8.04 -13.91
C THR A 150 -4.05 -6.73 -14.42
N GLU A 151 -2.93 -6.78 -15.13
CA GLU A 151 -2.32 -5.59 -15.74
C GLU A 151 -2.43 -5.65 -17.25
N SER A 152 -2.77 -4.52 -17.86
CA SER A 152 -2.79 -4.37 -19.31
C SER A 152 -2.11 -3.05 -19.67
N GLY A 153 -0.99 -3.12 -20.39
CA GLY A 153 -0.22 -1.93 -20.74
C GLY A 153 0.28 -1.13 -19.54
N GLY A 154 0.57 -1.82 -18.43
CA GLY A 154 1.01 -1.17 -17.20
C GLY A 154 -0.12 -0.64 -16.32
N ASN A 155 -1.37 -0.75 -16.76
CA ASN A 155 -2.52 -0.31 -15.98
C ASN A 155 -3.16 -1.49 -15.26
N PRO A 156 -3.29 -1.40 -13.92
CA PRO A 156 -3.90 -2.48 -13.15
C PRO A 156 -5.43 -2.40 -13.18
N THR A 157 -6.07 -3.55 -13.21
CA THR A 157 -7.52 -3.67 -13.08
C THR A 157 -7.81 -4.57 -11.88
N PHE A 158 -8.50 -4.02 -10.88
CA PHE A 158 -8.83 -4.72 -9.65
C PHE A 158 -10.19 -5.38 -9.74
N GLN A 159 -10.26 -6.66 -9.31
CA GLN A 159 -11.49 -7.42 -9.20
C GLN A 159 -11.66 -7.84 -7.74
N PRO A 160 -12.70 -7.37 -7.04
CA PRO A 160 -12.94 -7.83 -5.66
C PRO A 160 -13.16 -9.34 -5.63
N ALA A 161 -12.75 -9.97 -4.53
CA ALA A 161 -13.02 -11.38 -4.29
C ALA A 161 -14.53 -11.60 -4.13
N ALA A 162 -14.99 -12.68 -4.67
CA ALA A 162 -16.41 -13.04 -4.60
C ALA A 162 -16.81 -13.49 -3.18
#